data_36184e4f1ec9d371ed0e6fae040ae606
#
_entry.id   36184e4f1ec9d371ed0e6fae040ae606
#
_cell.length_a   1.000
_cell.length_b   1.000
_cell.length_c   1.000
_cell.angle_alpha   90.00
_cell.angle_beta   90.00
_cell.angle_gamma   90.00
#
_symmetry.space_group_name_H-M   'P 1'
#
loop_
_entity.id
_entity.type
_entity.pdbx_description
1 polymer ?
#
loop_
_entity_poly.entity_id
_entity_poly.type
_entity_poly.pdbx_seq_one_letter_code
_entity_poly.pdbx_strand_id
1 'polypeptide(L)'
;MHELINRYIAETVRHLKPAERMEVEKELTANILDMLPEDPSDEAVEQTLLSMGSPSSLAAKYRGREQYLIGPATYDTYIMVLKIVALVVSLVTLVFTVLSFFLSPSDLSIFEMIAKALASIFSAASGAFLWVTITFAILERCQVKTDLKDWNLTELHNLEEVPTREIKKRDSIADLVGLSLFFLFLGFMYMKGDLLAIYTQDREPIPLFVADLLRPYLIGWMLTTAIAFFVAMFKMARARWTKTVLGFSAASDLLGVFYFIFVATRWNIYNHTALLYFNLSLEWWQIIIKAACVVLLLLTLFSIGEDTYTTLRRNEPAGSGKAPAL
;
A
#
# COMPACT_ATOMS: atom_id res chain seq x y z
N MET A 1 13.88 1.44 -51.78
CA MET A 1 13.15 1.76 -50.53
C MET A 1 13.34 3.25 -50.25
N HIS A 2 12.28 3.98 -50.01
CA HIS A 2 12.31 5.43 -49.84
C HIS A 2 13.18 5.83 -48.63
N GLU A 3 14.07 6.82 -48.76
CA GLU A 3 15.01 7.22 -47.72
C GLU A 3 14.27 7.66 -46.41
N LEU A 4 13.09 8.30 -46.58
CA LEU A 4 12.25 8.71 -45.46
C LEU A 4 11.71 7.52 -44.62
N ILE A 5 11.33 6.41 -45.31
CA ILE A 5 10.87 5.19 -44.62
C ILE A 5 11.99 4.60 -43.78
N ASN A 6 13.19 4.49 -44.34
CA ASN A 6 14.36 3.97 -43.62
C ASN A 6 14.69 4.82 -42.37
N ARG A 7 14.65 6.14 -42.49
CA ARG A 7 14.88 7.06 -41.36
C ARG A 7 13.81 6.91 -40.30
N TYR A 8 12.55 6.81 -40.70
CA TYR A 8 11.44 6.62 -39.76
C TYR A 8 11.55 5.30 -39.01
N ILE A 9 11.84 4.21 -39.70
CA ILE A 9 12.04 2.88 -39.09
C ILE A 9 13.24 2.90 -38.16
N ALA A 10 14.40 3.43 -38.60
CA ALA A 10 15.61 3.50 -37.79
C ALA A 10 15.38 4.30 -36.49
N GLU A 11 14.65 5.42 -36.56
CA GLU A 11 14.33 6.21 -35.37
C GLU A 11 13.32 5.46 -34.46
N THR A 12 12.35 4.76 -35.03
CA THR A 12 11.40 3.95 -34.25
C THR A 12 12.11 2.84 -33.47
N VAL A 13 12.95 2.04 -34.15
CA VAL A 13 13.65 0.91 -33.50
C VAL A 13 14.74 1.37 -32.52
N ARG A 14 15.26 2.57 -32.69
CA ARG A 14 16.22 3.17 -31.72
C ARG A 14 15.63 3.27 -30.31
N HIS A 15 14.33 3.48 -30.20
CA HIS A 15 13.61 3.56 -28.94
C HIS A 15 13.27 2.19 -28.33
N LEU A 16 13.59 1.08 -29.00
CA LEU A 16 13.33 -0.30 -28.54
C LEU A 16 14.57 -0.95 -27.92
N LYS A 17 14.35 -2.03 -27.16
CA LYS A 17 15.44 -2.84 -26.61
C LYS A 17 16.20 -3.54 -27.74
N PRO A 18 17.54 -3.72 -27.61
CA PRO A 18 18.34 -4.34 -28.64
C PRO A 18 17.82 -5.70 -29.14
N ALA A 19 17.23 -6.51 -28.25
CA ALA A 19 16.70 -7.82 -28.59
C ALA A 19 15.44 -7.78 -29.49
N GLU A 20 14.66 -6.70 -29.42
CA GLU A 20 13.38 -6.54 -30.12
C GLU A 20 13.54 -5.80 -31.46
N ARG A 21 14.67 -5.11 -31.67
CA ARG A 21 14.85 -4.21 -32.82
C ARG A 21 14.72 -4.89 -34.16
N MET A 22 15.38 -6.02 -34.35
CA MET A 22 15.45 -6.70 -35.63
C MET A 22 14.09 -7.30 -36.07
N GLU A 23 13.29 -7.76 -35.10
CA GLU A 23 11.96 -8.31 -35.36
C GLU A 23 10.99 -7.17 -35.71
N VAL A 24 10.97 -6.12 -34.89
CA VAL A 24 10.10 -4.96 -35.13
C VAL A 24 10.48 -4.20 -36.40
N GLU A 25 11.77 -4.12 -36.76
CA GLU A 25 12.22 -3.53 -38.02
C GLU A 25 11.64 -4.24 -39.22
N LYS A 26 11.65 -5.57 -39.23
CA LYS A 26 11.07 -6.39 -40.33
C LYS A 26 9.57 -6.22 -40.38
N GLU A 27 8.89 -6.30 -39.26
CA GLU A 27 7.44 -6.17 -39.19
C GLU A 27 6.99 -4.76 -39.65
N LEU A 28 7.66 -3.73 -39.13
CA LEU A 28 7.35 -2.35 -39.47
C LEU A 28 7.61 -2.05 -40.94
N THR A 29 8.67 -2.62 -41.51
CA THR A 29 8.97 -2.51 -42.95
C THR A 29 7.86 -3.14 -43.78
N ALA A 30 7.40 -4.35 -43.43
CA ALA A 30 6.32 -5.02 -44.11
C ALA A 30 5.01 -4.22 -44.01
N ASN A 31 4.65 -3.78 -42.84
CA ASN A 31 3.43 -2.99 -42.59
C ASN A 31 3.41 -1.67 -43.37
N ILE A 32 4.54 -0.95 -43.44
CA ILE A 32 4.62 0.29 -44.23
C ILE A 32 4.50 0.01 -45.72
N LEU A 33 5.13 -1.06 -46.24
CA LEU A 33 5.05 -1.42 -47.64
C LEU A 33 3.65 -1.88 -48.06
N ASP A 34 2.94 -2.59 -47.17
CA ASP A 34 1.56 -3.01 -47.41
C ASP A 34 0.56 -1.83 -47.44
N MET A 35 0.89 -0.73 -46.78
CA MET A 35 0.07 0.48 -46.79
C MET A 35 0.32 1.40 -47.99
N LEU A 36 1.37 1.14 -48.76
CA LEU A 36 1.77 1.96 -49.91
C LEU A 36 1.39 1.29 -51.22
N PRO A 37 1.03 2.05 -52.29
CA PRO A 37 0.85 1.52 -53.63
C PRO A 37 2.16 0.99 -54.21
N GLU A 38 2.10 0.19 -55.31
CA GLU A 38 3.29 -0.41 -55.92
C GLU A 38 4.34 0.61 -56.38
N ASP A 39 3.93 1.84 -56.76
CA ASP A 39 4.83 2.98 -57.08
C ASP A 39 4.41 4.22 -56.27
N PRO A 40 4.91 4.36 -55.02
CA PRO A 40 4.47 5.40 -54.15
C PRO A 40 5.12 6.74 -54.47
N SER A 41 4.30 7.81 -54.60
CA SER A 41 4.81 9.17 -54.66
C SER A 41 5.36 9.62 -53.31
N ASP A 42 6.26 10.63 -53.31
CA ASP A 42 6.79 11.22 -52.07
C ASP A 42 5.68 11.67 -51.13
N GLU A 43 4.60 12.27 -51.65
CA GLU A 43 3.43 12.72 -50.87
C GLU A 43 2.68 11.56 -50.21
N ALA A 44 2.54 10.42 -50.93
CA ALA A 44 1.88 9.21 -50.37
C ALA A 44 2.68 8.60 -49.22
N VAL A 45 4.02 8.62 -49.33
CA VAL A 45 4.92 8.17 -48.27
C VAL A 45 4.81 9.08 -47.04
N GLU A 46 4.84 10.40 -47.23
CA GLU A 46 4.69 11.36 -46.11
C GLU A 46 3.35 11.20 -45.42
N GLN A 47 2.25 11.10 -46.15
CA GLN A 47 0.91 10.90 -45.57
C GLN A 47 0.81 9.59 -44.79
N THR A 48 1.38 8.51 -45.29
CA THR A 48 1.42 7.22 -44.58
C THR A 48 2.20 7.31 -43.28
N LEU A 49 3.39 7.90 -43.30
CA LEU A 49 4.20 8.05 -42.10
C LEU A 49 3.54 9.00 -41.08
N LEU A 50 2.88 10.07 -41.54
CA LEU A 50 2.11 10.96 -40.66
C LEU A 50 0.93 10.22 -40.02
N SER A 51 0.24 9.35 -40.73
CA SER A 51 -0.88 8.55 -40.20
C SER A 51 -0.43 7.57 -39.10
N MET A 52 0.79 7.07 -39.16
CA MET A 52 1.38 6.17 -38.17
C MET A 52 1.79 6.90 -36.87
N GLY A 53 1.88 8.22 -36.92
CA GLY A 53 2.27 9.06 -35.80
C GLY A 53 3.78 9.20 -35.59
N SER A 54 4.20 9.72 -34.46
CA SER A 54 5.63 9.92 -34.20
C SER A 54 6.36 8.59 -33.96
N PRO A 55 7.64 8.46 -34.40
CA PRO A 55 8.45 7.26 -34.16
C PRO A 55 8.47 6.80 -32.69
N SER A 56 8.53 7.74 -31.76
CA SER A 56 8.54 7.48 -30.33
C SER A 56 7.20 6.92 -29.83
N SER A 57 6.06 7.42 -30.34
CA SER A 57 4.72 6.92 -29.97
C SER A 57 4.47 5.54 -30.56
N LEU A 58 4.95 5.28 -31.79
CA LEU A 58 4.87 3.97 -32.42
C LEU A 58 5.74 2.95 -31.67
N ALA A 59 6.98 3.30 -31.34
CA ALA A 59 7.85 2.46 -30.52
C ALA A 59 7.25 2.13 -29.15
N ALA A 60 6.47 3.04 -28.55
CA ALA A 60 5.77 2.78 -27.31
C ALA A 60 4.72 1.67 -27.44
N LYS A 61 4.01 1.58 -28.57
CA LYS A 61 3.05 0.49 -28.87
C LYS A 61 3.75 -0.86 -29.00
N TYR A 62 4.92 -0.91 -29.66
CA TYR A 62 5.73 -2.13 -29.83
C TYR A 62 6.44 -2.60 -28.56
N ARG A 63 6.67 -1.73 -27.56
CA ARG A 63 7.31 -2.14 -26.29
C ARG A 63 6.50 -3.14 -25.47
N GLY A 64 5.25 -3.42 -25.81
CA GLY A 64 4.38 -4.41 -25.15
C GLY A 64 4.14 -4.17 -23.66
N ARG A 65 4.75 -3.12 -23.07
CA ARG A 65 4.56 -2.67 -21.70
C ARG A 65 4.43 -1.16 -21.66
N GLU A 66 3.24 -0.73 -21.43
CA GLU A 66 3.00 0.66 -21.09
C GLU A 66 3.80 1.02 -19.82
N GLN A 67 4.62 2.07 -19.88
CA GLN A 67 5.47 2.49 -18.77
C GLN A 67 4.70 3.47 -17.88
N TYR A 68 3.81 2.96 -17.05
CA TYR A 68 3.15 3.74 -16.02
C TYR A 68 3.85 3.56 -14.68
N LEU A 69 3.90 4.63 -13.90
CA LEU A 69 4.21 4.52 -12.48
C LEU A 69 3.01 3.89 -11.74
N ILE A 70 1.79 4.27 -12.16
CA ILE A 70 0.51 3.76 -11.67
C ILE A 70 -0.37 3.60 -12.91
N GLY A 71 -0.78 2.37 -13.22
CA GLY A 71 -1.56 2.04 -14.41
C GLY A 71 -3.01 2.53 -14.33
N PRO A 72 -3.70 2.66 -15.48
CA PRO A 72 -5.06 3.16 -15.53
C PRO A 72 -6.04 2.30 -14.73
N ALA A 73 -5.80 1.01 -14.61
CA ALA A 73 -6.66 0.10 -13.84
C ALA A 73 -6.65 0.37 -12.33
N THR A 74 -5.55 0.88 -11.80
CA THR A 74 -5.36 1.16 -10.36
C THR A 74 -5.43 2.65 -10.02
N TYR A 75 -5.45 3.53 -11.03
CA TYR A 75 -5.36 4.97 -10.86
C TYR A 75 -6.48 5.56 -10.01
N ASP A 76 -7.74 5.21 -10.27
CA ASP A 76 -8.88 5.73 -9.51
C ASP A 76 -8.82 5.33 -8.04
N THR A 77 -8.40 4.10 -7.78
CA THR A 77 -8.19 3.59 -6.43
C THR A 77 -7.05 4.31 -5.73
N TYR A 78 -5.94 4.56 -6.43
CA TYR A 78 -4.82 5.33 -5.92
C TYR A 78 -5.24 6.74 -5.50
N ILE A 79 -5.94 7.48 -6.37
CA ILE A 79 -6.40 8.84 -6.07
C ILE A 79 -7.37 8.86 -4.88
N MET A 80 -8.28 7.86 -4.79
CA MET A 80 -9.21 7.75 -3.66
C MET A 80 -8.45 7.52 -2.35
N VAL A 81 -7.55 6.54 -2.30
CA VAL A 81 -6.75 6.23 -1.10
C VAL A 81 -5.88 7.42 -0.72
N LEU A 82 -5.22 8.05 -1.70
CA LEU A 82 -4.37 9.21 -1.47
C LEU A 82 -5.16 10.36 -0.82
N LYS A 83 -6.33 10.70 -1.33
CA LYS A 83 -7.18 11.76 -0.77
C LYS A 83 -7.59 11.46 0.66
N ILE A 84 -8.03 10.22 0.94
CA ILE A 84 -8.49 9.82 2.27
C ILE A 84 -7.31 9.84 3.25
N VAL A 85 -6.19 9.21 2.91
CA VAL A 85 -5.01 9.14 3.78
C VAL A 85 -4.46 10.53 4.05
N ALA A 86 -4.28 11.36 3.00
CA ALA A 86 -3.78 12.73 3.16
C ALA A 86 -4.70 13.58 4.05
N LEU A 87 -6.04 13.49 3.87
CA LEU A 87 -6.99 14.22 4.69
C LEU A 87 -6.92 13.79 6.16
N VAL A 88 -6.98 12.48 6.42
CA VAL A 88 -7.02 11.94 7.80
C VAL A 88 -5.71 12.24 8.52
N VAL A 89 -4.58 12.02 7.84
CA VAL A 89 -3.25 12.33 8.37
C VAL A 89 -3.11 13.82 8.71
N SER A 90 -3.55 14.70 7.80
CA SER A 90 -3.49 16.14 8.04
C SER A 90 -4.36 16.57 9.21
N LEU A 91 -5.56 16.00 9.34
CA LEU A 91 -6.47 16.29 10.46
C LEU A 91 -5.89 15.82 11.79
N VAL A 92 -5.36 14.60 11.85
CA VAL A 92 -4.74 14.06 13.07
C VAL A 92 -3.51 14.88 13.46
N THR A 93 -2.66 15.25 12.49
CA THR A 93 -1.49 16.11 12.75
C THR A 93 -1.92 17.48 13.28
N LEU A 94 -2.97 18.06 12.72
CA LEU A 94 -3.52 19.32 13.21
C LEU A 94 -3.97 19.20 14.67
N VAL A 95 -4.76 18.17 15.00
CA VAL A 95 -5.24 17.94 16.36
C VAL A 95 -4.07 17.77 17.34
N PHE A 96 -3.09 16.94 16.99
CA PHE A 96 -1.90 16.76 17.84
C PHE A 96 -1.07 18.04 17.99
N THR A 97 -0.93 18.82 16.93
CA THR A 97 -0.20 20.09 16.99
C THR A 97 -0.92 21.08 17.89
N VAL A 98 -2.24 21.23 17.74
CA VAL A 98 -3.04 22.10 18.61
C VAL A 98 -2.98 21.63 20.06
N LEU A 99 -3.13 20.33 20.30
CA LEU A 99 -3.05 19.76 21.65
C LEU A 99 -1.67 20.00 22.29
N SER A 100 -0.59 19.88 21.53
CA SER A 100 0.76 20.13 22.02
C SER A 100 0.99 21.57 22.47
N PHE A 101 0.32 22.55 21.84
CA PHE A 101 0.38 23.94 22.28
C PHE A 101 -0.34 24.18 23.61
N PHE A 102 -1.44 23.45 23.88
CA PHE A 102 -2.15 23.56 25.17
C PHE A 102 -1.43 22.83 26.31
N LEU A 103 -0.79 21.70 26.01
CA LEU A 103 -0.11 20.87 27.02
C LEU A 103 1.30 21.39 27.36
N SER A 104 1.96 22.06 26.42
CA SER A 104 3.30 22.61 26.61
C SER A 104 3.26 24.10 26.26
N PRO A 105 2.89 24.97 27.18
CA PRO A 105 2.88 26.41 26.94
C PRO A 105 4.28 26.86 26.48
N SER A 106 4.36 27.38 25.28
CA SER A 106 5.59 27.92 24.71
C SER A 106 5.43 29.42 24.56
N ASP A 107 6.49 30.20 24.77
CA ASP A 107 6.52 31.66 24.56
C ASP A 107 6.45 32.04 23.09
N LEU A 108 5.85 31.16 22.27
CA LEU A 108 5.72 31.38 20.82
C LEU A 108 4.62 32.40 20.54
N SER A 109 4.91 33.29 19.61
CA SER A 109 3.89 34.17 19.05
C SER A 109 2.81 33.37 18.29
N ILE A 110 1.59 33.91 18.21
CA ILE A 110 0.48 33.29 17.46
C ILE A 110 0.89 32.98 16.01
N PHE A 111 1.70 33.86 15.39
CA PHE A 111 2.20 33.67 14.04
C PHE A 111 3.12 32.44 13.93
N GLU A 112 4.02 32.24 14.87
CA GLU A 112 4.91 31.06 14.90
C GLU A 112 4.14 29.77 15.16
N MET A 113 3.08 29.82 15.98
CA MET A 113 2.19 28.68 16.20
C MET A 113 1.50 28.27 14.89
N ILE A 114 0.94 29.23 14.16
CA ILE A 114 0.29 28.97 12.85
C ILE A 114 1.32 28.43 11.85
N ALA A 115 2.49 29.04 11.75
CA ALA A 115 3.54 28.60 10.84
C ALA A 115 4.00 27.16 11.13
N LYS A 116 4.18 26.80 12.41
CA LYS A 116 4.50 25.43 12.81
C LYS A 116 3.38 24.45 12.49
N ALA A 117 2.12 24.83 12.71
CA ALA A 117 0.97 23.98 12.39
C ALA A 117 0.91 23.72 10.87
N LEU A 118 1.04 24.75 10.04
CA LEU A 118 1.05 24.61 8.58
C LEU A 118 2.23 23.75 8.11
N ALA A 119 3.42 23.97 8.64
CA ALA A 119 4.61 23.18 8.30
C ALA A 119 4.43 21.69 8.68
N SER A 120 3.85 21.40 9.84
CA SER A 120 3.56 20.03 10.29
C SER A 120 2.55 19.34 9.39
N ILE A 121 1.45 20.03 9.02
CA ILE A 121 0.42 19.50 8.11
C ILE A 121 1.04 19.22 6.73
N PHE A 122 1.80 20.17 6.19
CA PHE A 122 2.47 19.99 4.89
C PHE A 122 3.43 18.81 4.90
N SER A 123 4.26 18.68 5.94
CA SER A 123 5.17 17.55 6.12
C SER A 123 4.43 16.22 6.18
N ALA A 124 3.35 16.15 6.97
CA ALA A 124 2.54 14.95 7.12
C ALA A 124 1.83 14.56 5.82
N ALA A 125 1.25 15.52 5.11
CA ALA A 125 0.61 15.29 3.80
C ALA A 125 1.63 14.83 2.74
N SER A 126 2.83 15.42 2.72
CA SER A 126 3.92 15.02 1.82
C SER A 126 4.41 13.61 2.10
N GLY A 127 4.53 13.24 3.38
CA GLY A 127 4.87 11.88 3.81
C GLY A 127 3.80 10.86 3.37
N ALA A 128 2.53 11.19 3.56
CA ALA A 128 1.41 10.37 3.11
C ALA A 128 1.40 10.18 1.60
N PHE A 129 1.59 11.27 0.83
CA PHE A 129 1.70 11.23 -0.62
C PHE A 129 2.81 10.28 -1.08
N LEU A 130 4.01 10.47 -0.52
CA LEU A 130 5.18 9.66 -0.88
C LEU A 130 4.95 8.17 -0.56
N TRP A 131 4.42 7.88 0.62
CA TRP A 131 4.15 6.52 1.08
C TRP A 131 3.12 5.81 0.19
N VAL A 132 1.97 6.42 -0.05
CA VAL A 132 0.91 5.85 -0.89
C VAL A 132 1.42 5.67 -2.31
N THR A 133 2.11 6.67 -2.89
CA THR A 133 2.64 6.60 -4.26
C THR A 133 3.66 5.46 -4.42
N ILE A 134 4.61 5.33 -3.49
CA ILE A 134 5.61 4.24 -3.53
C ILE A 134 4.92 2.89 -3.45
N THR A 135 3.92 2.73 -2.56
CA THR A 135 3.20 1.46 -2.40
C THR A 135 2.47 1.07 -3.68
N PHE A 136 1.74 2.01 -4.31
CA PHE A 136 1.07 1.74 -5.59
C PHE A 136 2.05 1.47 -6.73
N ALA A 137 3.18 2.18 -6.77
CA ALA A 137 4.23 1.94 -7.77
C ALA A 137 4.87 0.54 -7.61
N ILE A 138 5.05 0.07 -6.37
CA ILE A 138 5.54 -1.30 -6.10
C ILE A 138 4.50 -2.33 -6.54
N LEU A 139 3.22 -2.13 -6.21
CA LEU A 139 2.13 -3.02 -6.64
C LEU A 139 2.06 -3.15 -8.17
N GLU A 140 2.15 -2.04 -8.88
CA GLU A 140 2.16 -2.01 -10.34
C GLU A 140 3.37 -2.77 -10.90
N ARG A 141 4.55 -2.59 -10.32
CA ARG A 141 5.77 -3.28 -10.77
C ARG A 141 5.79 -4.77 -10.42
N CYS A 142 5.28 -5.16 -9.27
CA CYS A 142 5.17 -6.55 -8.87
C CYS A 142 4.19 -7.32 -9.74
N GLN A 143 3.56 -6.65 -10.73
CA GLN A 143 2.56 -7.25 -11.61
C GLN A 143 1.69 -8.21 -10.78
N VAL A 144 1.10 -7.69 -9.73
CA VAL A 144 -0.07 -8.34 -9.18
C VAL A 144 -1.05 -8.34 -10.34
N LYS A 145 -0.90 -9.36 -11.20
CA LYS A 145 -1.79 -9.60 -12.35
C LYS A 145 -3.17 -9.63 -11.74
N THR A 146 -3.84 -8.51 -11.77
CA THR A 146 -5.28 -8.50 -11.82
C THR A 146 -5.53 -9.38 -13.02
N ASP A 147 -6.03 -10.60 -12.83
CA ASP A 147 -6.19 -11.62 -13.84
C ASP A 147 -6.85 -11.03 -15.10
N LEU A 148 -6.05 -10.36 -15.92
CA LEU A 148 -6.24 -10.30 -17.34
C LEU A 148 -5.55 -11.56 -17.88
N LYS A 149 -6.00 -12.73 -17.40
CA LYS A 149 -5.84 -13.98 -18.12
C LYS A 149 -6.44 -13.74 -19.48
N ASP A 150 -5.70 -14.11 -20.52
CA ASP A 150 -6.23 -14.10 -21.87
C ASP A 150 -7.63 -14.71 -21.82
N TRP A 151 -8.64 -13.84 -22.04
CA TRP A 151 -10.03 -14.20 -21.90
C TRP A 151 -10.35 -15.35 -22.86
N ASN A 152 -10.62 -16.53 -22.32
CA ASN A 152 -10.93 -17.71 -23.12
C ASN A 152 -12.42 -18.07 -22.90
N LEU A 153 -13.17 -18.17 -23.98
CA LEU A 153 -14.61 -18.47 -23.96
C LEU A 153 -14.94 -19.77 -23.21
N THR A 154 -14.02 -20.72 -23.16
CA THR A 154 -14.11 -21.96 -22.40
C THR A 154 -14.13 -21.74 -20.88
N GLU A 155 -13.55 -20.63 -20.38
CA GLU A 155 -13.61 -20.28 -18.97
C GLU A 155 -14.99 -19.76 -18.57
N LEU A 156 -15.75 -19.16 -19.50
CA LEU A 156 -17.12 -18.73 -19.24
C LEU A 156 -18.05 -19.92 -18.94
N HIS A 157 -17.83 -21.06 -19.56
CA HIS A 157 -18.61 -22.29 -19.32
C HIS A 157 -18.18 -23.02 -18.04
N ASN A 158 -16.98 -22.75 -17.53
CA ASN A 158 -16.44 -23.28 -16.29
C ASN A 158 -16.57 -22.31 -15.11
N LEU A 159 -17.26 -21.18 -15.29
CA LEU A 159 -17.69 -20.34 -14.18
C LEU A 159 -18.79 -21.09 -13.42
N GLU A 160 -18.37 -22.09 -12.63
CA GLU A 160 -19.21 -22.50 -11.51
C GLU A 160 -19.51 -21.23 -10.70
N GLU A 161 -20.77 -21.00 -10.40
CA GLU A 161 -21.23 -20.00 -9.46
C GLU A 161 -20.75 -20.36 -8.05
N VAL A 162 -19.44 -20.35 -7.83
CA VAL A 162 -18.90 -20.47 -6.49
C VAL A 162 -19.07 -19.10 -5.84
N PRO A 163 -19.91 -18.95 -4.83
CA PRO A 163 -20.13 -17.69 -4.15
C PRO A 163 -18.87 -17.32 -3.35
N THR A 164 -17.85 -16.79 -4.04
CA THR A 164 -16.66 -16.29 -3.39
C THR A 164 -17.03 -15.09 -2.52
N ARG A 165 -16.59 -15.10 -1.26
CA ARG A 165 -16.78 -13.99 -0.34
C ARG A 165 -16.08 -12.75 -0.90
N GLU A 166 -16.86 -11.73 -1.27
CA GLU A 166 -16.32 -10.44 -1.70
C GLU A 166 -15.72 -9.66 -0.51
N ILE A 167 -14.61 -8.99 -0.75
CA ILE A 167 -14.01 -8.07 0.21
C ILE A 167 -14.68 -6.71 -0.01
N LYS A 168 -15.38 -6.21 1.00
CA LYS A 168 -15.99 -4.88 0.93
C LYS A 168 -14.93 -3.82 0.82
N LYS A 169 -14.97 -3.00 -0.23
CA LYS A 169 -14.03 -1.90 -0.45
C LYS A 169 -13.90 -0.97 0.78
N ARG A 170 -15.01 -0.73 1.48
CA ARG A 170 -15.03 0.10 2.69
C ARG A 170 -14.13 -0.45 3.79
N ASP A 171 -14.16 -1.77 4.01
CA ASP A 171 -13.37 -2.41 5.07
C ASP A 171 -11.87 -2.34 4.74
N SER A 172 -11.49 -2.60 3.48
CA SER A 172 -10.10 -2.44 3.02
C SER A 172 -9.61 -0.99 3.10
N ILE A 173 -10.45 -0.01 2.82
CA ILE A 173 -10.09 1.41 2.97
C ILE A 173 -9.90 1.75 4.45
N ALA A 174 -10.75 1.24 5.34
CA ALA A 174 -10.60 1.45 6.78
C ALA A 174 -9.29 0.85 7.30
N ASP A 175 -8.93 -0.37 6.85
CA ASP A 175 -7.63 -0.99 7.17
C ASP A 175 -6.46 -0.11 6.70
N LEU A 176 -6.48 0.38 5.45
CA LEU A 176 -5.42 1.23 4.89
C LEU A 176 -5.27 2.55 5.64
N VAL A 177 -6.38 3.20 5.97
CA VAL A 177 -6.38 4.43 6.75
C VAL A 177 -5.84 4.18 8.16
N GLY A 178 -6.32 3.14 8.84
CA GLY A 178 -5.85 2.77 10.18
C GLY A 178 -4.35 2.47 10.23
N LEU A 179 -3.85 1.67 9.28
CA LEU A 179 -2.43 1.35 9.17
C LEU A 179 -1.57 2.59 8.85
N SER A 180 -2.08 3.50 8.00
CA SER A 180 -1.36 4.75 7.71
C SER A 180 -1.26 5.65 8.93
N LEU A 181 -2.36 5.79 9.69
CA LEU A 181 -2.36 6.56 10.95
C LEU A 181 -1.41 5.94 11.97
N PHE A 182 -1.42 4.62 12.08
CA PHE A 182 -0.54 3.92 13.01
C PHE A 182 0.93 4.06 12.61
N PHE A 183 1.25 3.97 11.32
CA PHE A 183 2.61 4.21 10.81
C PHE A 183 3.11 5.61 11.13
N LEU A 184 2.26 6.62 10.95
CA LEU A 184 2.60 8.00 11.28
C LEU A 184 2.75 8.22 12.79
N PHE A 185 1.89 7.60 13.60
CA PHE A 185 2.01 7.62 15.05
C PHE A 185 3.37 7.05 15.49
N LEU A 186 3.80 5.92 14.91
CA LEU A 186 5.12 5.34 15.19
C LEU A 186 6.27 6.27 14.73
N GLY A 187 6.14 6.90 13.57
CA GLY A 187 7.11 7.89 13.09
C GLY A 187 7.20 9.11 14.01
N PHE A 188 6.07 9.59 14.51
CA PHE A 188 6.03 10.68 15.45
C PHE A 188 6.62 10.29 16.81
N MET A 189 6.34 9.08 17.31
CA MET A 189 7.00 8.54 18.51
C MET A 189 8.51 8.41 18.34
N TYR A 190 8.97 8.01 17.15
CA TYR A 190 10.39 7.91 16.83
C TYR A 190 11.09 9.28 16.91
N MET A 191 10.45 10.32 16.39
CA MET A 191 10.98 11.69 16.39
C MET A 191 10.90 12.37 17.75
N LYS A 192 9.80 12.16 18.47
CA LYS A 192 9.41 12.85 19.70
C LYS A 192 9.43 11.94 20.93
N GLY A 193 10.43 11.18 21.23
CA GLY A 193 10.49 10.11 22.24
C GLY A 193 9.68 10.24 23.54
N ASP A 194 9.18 11.43 23.83
CA ASP A 194 8.38 11.82 25.00
C ASP A 194 6.87 11.99 24.71
N LEU A 195 6.39 11.57 23.55
CA LEU A 195 4.98 11.72 23.15
C LEU A 195 4.01 11.11 24.18
N LEU A 196 4.35 9.95 24.69
CA LEU A 196 3.60 9.31 25.76
C LEU A 196 4.28 9.61 27.10
N ALA A 197 3.93 10.74 27.69
CA ALA A 197 4.46 11.19 28.97
C ALA A 197 3.32 11.63 29.88
N ILE A 198 3.61 11.62 31.19
CA ILE A 198 2.73 12.18 32.22
C ILE A 198 3.08 13.66 32.33
N TYR A 199 2.15 14.52 31.95
CA TYR A 199 2.29 15.98 32.06
C TYR A 199 1.74 16.45 33.38
N THR A 200 2.59 17.09 34.17
CA THR A 200 2.23 17.71 35.48
C THR A 200 2.53 19.20 35.43
N GLN A 201 1.73 20.04 36.08
CA GLN A 201 1.81 21.51 35.98
C GLN A 201 3.16 22.11 36.45
N ASP A 202 3.86 21.44 37.36
CA ASP A 202 5.06 21.97 38.03
C ASP A 202 6.32 21.12 37.80
N ARG A 203 6.30 20.13 36.91
CA ARG A 203 7.44 19.24 36.70
C ARG A 203 7.64 18.94 35.21
N GLU A 204 8.88 18.61 34.83
CA GLU A 204 9.16 18.08 33.49
C GLU A 204 8.30 16.85 33.21
N PRO A 205 7.84 16.67 31.95
CA PRO A 205 7.04 15.53 31.57
C PRO A 205 7.80 14.22 31.82
N ILE A 206 7.15 13.28 32.51
CA ILE A 206 7.72 11.96 32.79
C ILE A 206 7.34 11.00 31.64
N PRO A 207 8.26 10.65 30.73
CA PRO A 207 7.94 9.76 29.61
C PRO A 207 7.62 8.35 30.12
N LEU A 208 6.62 7.70 29.51
CA LEU A 208 6.24 6.31 29.84
C LEU A 208 7.28 5.30 29.38
N PHE A 209 8.04 5.64 28.35
CA PHE A 209 9.06 4.80 27.76
C PHE A 209 10.42 5.49 27.77
N VAL A 210 11.48 4.69 27.87
CA VAL A 210 12.85 5.18 27.69
C VAL A 210 13.11 5.29 26.18
N ALA A 211 13.12 6.52 25.64
CA ALA A 211 13.13 6.80 24.22
C ALA A 211 14.27 6.11 23.47
N ASP A 212 15.49 6.16 23.99
CA ASP A 212 16.66 5.59 23.33
C ASP A 212 16.61 4.06 23.23
N LEU A 213 15.99 3.41 24.20
CA LEU A 213 15.79 1.97 24.20
C LEU A 213 14.61 1.55 23.31
N LEU A 214 13.60 2.40 23.17
CA LEU A 214 12.42 2.12 22.36
C LEU A 214 12.66 2.33 20.84
N ARG A 215 13.45 3.35 20.47
CA ARG A 215 13.69 3.72 19.05
C ARG A 215 14.01 2.56 18.11
N PRO A 216 14.95 1.63 18.40
CA PRO A 216 15.23 0.52 17.50
C PRO A 216 14.01 -0.40 17.28
N TYR A 217 13.16 -0.57 18.30
CA TYR A 217 11.94 -1.35 18.18
C TYR A 217 10.85 -0.64 17.36
N LEU A 218 10.80 0.69 17.39
CA LEU A 218 9.87 1.45 16.56
C LEU A 218 10.14 1.25 15.07
N ILE A 219 11.41 1.17 14.65
CA ILE A 219 11.77 0.88 13.26
C ILE A 219 11.21 -0.48 12.82
N GLY A 220 11.41 -1.53 13.62
CA GLY A 220 10.86 -2.84 13.31
C GLY A 220 9.33 -2.85 13.28
N TRP A 221 8.68 -2.05 14.15
CA TRP A 221 7.23 -1.89 14.15
C TRP A 221 6.72 -1.16 12.89
N MET A 222 7.44 -0.15 12.45
CA MET A 222 7.15 0.51 11.17
C MET A 222 7.27 -0.47 10.00
N LEU A 223 8.28 -1.36 9.99
CA LEU A 223 8.44 -2.39 8.97
C LEU A 223 7.27 -3.38 8.95
N THR A 224 6.84 -3.89 10.12
CA THR A 224 5.68 -4.80 10.18
C THR A 224 4.38 -4.10 9.74
N THR A 225 4.20 -2.82 10.10
CA THR A 225 3.07 -2.01 9.64
C THR A 225 3.10 -1.78 8.13
N ALA A 226 4.29 -1.57 7.55
CA ALA A 226 4.47 -1.47 6.10
C ALA A 226 4.07 -2.76 5.38
N ILE A 227 4.44 -3.92 5.92
CA ILE A 227 4.03 -5.23 5.39
C ILE A 227 2.50 -5.38 5.47
N ALA A 228 1.88 -5.04 6.60
CA ALA A 228 0.44 -5.08 6.78
C ALA A 228 -0.29 -4.16 5.80
N PHE A 229 0.24 -2.95 5.55
CA PHE A 229 -0.30 -2.02 4.57
C PHE A 229 -0.24 -2.60 3.16
N PHE A 230 0.87 -3.23 2.78
CA PHE A 230 1.01 -3.91 1.48
C PHE A 230 0.00 -5.05 1.32
N VAL A 231 -0.21 -5.86 2.38
CA VAL A 231 -1.20 -6.95 2.36
C VAL A 231 -2.63 -6.41 2.27
N ALA A 232 -2.96 -5.31 2.97
CA ALA A 232 -4.26 -4.66 2.86
C ALA A 232 -4.52 -4.12 1.44
N MET A 233 -3.50 -3.57 0.78
CA MET A 233 -3.56 -3.18 -0.63
C MET A 233 -3.81 -4.38 -1.55
N PHE A 234 -3.10 -5.49 -1.31
CA PHE A 234 -3.30 -6.73 -2.07
C PHE A 234 -4.73 -7.28 -1.91
N LYS A 235 -5.27 -7.26 -0.66
CA LYS A 235 -6.68 -7.61 -0.37
C LYS A 235 -7.63 -6.74 -1.22
N MET A 236 -7.41 -5.43 -1.24
CA MET A 236 -8.26 -4.50 -1.98
C MET A 236 -8.19 -4.72 -3.50
N ALA A 237 -6.98 -4.98 -4.05
CA ALA A 237 -6.78 -5.22 -5.47
C ALA A 237 -7.44 -6.53 -5.94
N ARG A 238 -7.45 -7.58 -5.10
CA ARG A 238 -8.08 -8.87 -5.42
C ARG A 238 -9.60 -8.85 -5.26
N ALA A 239 -10.15 -7.96 -4.43
CA ALA A 239 -11.58 -7.80 -4.14
C ALA A 239 -12.32 -9.08 -3.68
N ARG A 240 -11.65 -10.22 -3.58
CA ARG A 240 -12.20 -11.54 -3.25
C ARG A 240 -11.33 -12.28 -2.25
N TRP A 241 -11.95 -12.98 -1.31
CA TRP A 241 -11.26 -13.86 -0.38
C TRP A 241 -10.86 -15.17 -1.09
N THR A 242 -9.56 -15.28 -1.39
CA THR A 242 -8.95 -16.51 -1.92
C THR A 242 -8.03 -17.12 -0.85
N LYS A 243 -7.67 -18.40 -1.01
CA LYS A 243 -6.72 -19.07 -0.09
C LYS A 243 -5.41 -18.29 0.02
N THR A 244 -4.94 -17.68 -1.08
CA THR A 244 -3.72 -16.86 -1.12
C THR A 244 -3.89 -15.58 -0.31
N VAL A 245 -5.01 -14.85 -0.48
CA VAL A 245 -5.31 -13.62 0.27
C VAL A 245 -5.42 -13.93 1.76
N LEU A 246 -6.12 -15.03 2.11
CA LEU A 246 -6.24 -15.48 3.49
C LEU A 246 -4.87 -15.80 4.11
N GLY A 247 -4.00 -16.53 3.38
CA GLY A 247 -2.66 -16.86 3.85
C GLY A 247 -1.81 -15.62 4.12
N PHE A 248 -1.76 -14.66 3.20
CA PHE A 248 -1.02 -13.41 3.40
C PHE A 248 -1.59 -12.56 4.53
N SER A 249 -2.93 -12.46 4.64
CA SER A 249 -3.57 -11.73 5.75
C SER A 249 -3.21 -12.36 7.09
N ALA A 250 -3.40 -13.67 7.26
CA ALA A 250 -3.09 -14.37 8.50
C ALA A 250 -1.60 -14.27 8.88
N ALA A 251 -0.69 -14.41 7.89
CA ALA A 251 0.75 -14.27 8.12
C ALA A 251 1.12 -12.86 8.59
N SER A 252 0.53 -11.82 7.98
CA SER A 252 0.75 -10.43 8.36
C SER A 252 0.24 -10.12 9.77
N ASP A 253 -0.96 -10.59 10.11
CA ASP A 253 -1.58 -10.37 11.41
C ASP A 253 -0.77 -11.07 12.52
N LEU A 254 -0.34 -12.30 12.29
CA LEU A 254 0.54 -13.02 13.20
C LEU A 254 1.89 -12.32 13.37
N LEU A 255 2.51 -11.87 12.28
CA LEU A 255 3.77 -11.12 12.33
C LEU A 255 3.62 -9.87 13.19
N GLY A 256 2.55 -9.10 13.01
CA GLY A 256 2.26 -7.90 13.79
C GLY A 256 2.09 -8.20 15.27
N VAL A 257 1.30 -9.22 15.62
CA VAL A 257 1.05 -9.62 17.01
C VAL A 257 2.30 -10.18 17.68
N PHE A 258 3.05 -11.05 17.01
CA PHE A 258 4.30 -11.57 17.57
C PHE A 258 5.33 -10.47 17.78
N TYR A 259 5.43 -9.53 16.85
CA TYR A 259 6.33 -8.40 17.02
C TYR A 259 5.88 -7.49 18.17
N PHE A 260 4.56 -7.24 18.30
CA PHE A 260 4.02 -6.51 19.45
C PHE A 260 4.38 -7.19 20.77
N ILE A 261 4.14 -8.50 20.90
CA ILE A 261 4.45 -9.27 22.10
C ILE A 261 5.97 -9.21 22.40
N PHE A 262 6.80 -9.35 21.37
CA PHE A 262 8.24 -9.24 21.50
C PHE A 262 8.66 -7.90 22.08
N VAL A 263 8.14 -6.79 21.58
CA VAL A 263 8.45 -5.44 22.09
C VAL A 263 7.85 -5.23 23.48
N ALA A 264 6.57 -5.56 23.65
CA ALA A 264 5.85 -5.33 24.92
C ALA A 264 6.47 -6.08 26.12
N THR A 265 7.15 -7.20 25.85
CA THR A 265 7.84 -7.98 26.89
C THR A 265 9.28 -7.50 27.16
N ARG A 266 9.74 -6.41 26.56
CA ARG A 266 11.03 -5.79 26.84
C ARG A 266 10.90 -4.82 28.01
N TRP A 267 11.13 -5.32 29.23
CA TRP A 267 10.89 -4.55 30.48
C TRP A 267 11.78 -3.33 30.63
N ASN A 268 12.93 -3.31 29.99
CA ASN A 268 13.89 -2.22 30.01
C ASN A 268 13.42 -0.96 29.25
N ILE A 269 12.40 -1.08 28.37
CA ILE A 269 11.87 0.07 27.65
C ILE A 269 10.92 0.92 28.50
N TYR A 270 10.39 0.37 29.59
CA TYR A 270 9.44 1.08 30.44
C TYR A 270 10.17 1.96 31.46
N ASN A 271 9.67 3.18 31.65
CA ASN A 271 10.22 4.10 32.63
C ASN A 271 9.67 3.79 34.02
N HIS A 272 10.55 3.36 34.91
CA HIS A 272 10.18 3.04 36.30
C HIS A 272 9.57 4.23 37.06
N THR A 273 10.02 5.45 36.81
CA THR A 273 9.49 6.65 37.43
C THR A 273 8.02 6.87 37.09
N ALA A 274 7.65 6.59 35.83
CA ALA A 274 6.27 6.67 35.37
C ALA A 274 5.39 5.58 36.01
N LEU A 275 5.89 4.37 36.19
CA LEU A 275 5.15 3.28 36.85
C LEU A 275 4.89 3.61 38.33
N LEU A 276 5.88 4.19 39.06
CA LEU A 276 5.73 4.61 40.42
C LEU A 276 4.69 5.73 40.58
N TYR A 277 4.58 6.63 39.62
CA TYR A 277 3.56 7.68 39.63
C TYR A 277 2.12 7.10 39.66
N PHE A 278 1.89 5.95 39.01
CA PHE A 278 0.61 5.23 39.05
C PHE A 278 0.48 4.26 40.24
N ASN A 279 1.40 4.27 41.20
CA ASN A 279 1.46 3.28 42.29
C ASN A 279 1.49 1.83 41.79
N LEU A 280 2.03 1.59 40.59
CA LEU A 280 2.15 0.27 40.01
C LEU A 280 3.55 -0.28 40.27
N SER A 281 3.64 -1.44 40.93
CA SER A 281 4.90 -2.19 40.97
C SER A 281 5.23 -2.78 39.59
N LEU A 282 6.51 -2.98 39.28
CA LEU A 282 6.95 -3.58 38.04
C LEU A 282 6.33 -4.98 37.86
N GLU A 283 6.13 -5.73 38.90
CA GLU A 283 5.50 -7.07 38.87
C GLU A 283 4.06 -7.02 38.39
N TRP A 284 3.24 -6.11 38.95
CA TRP A 284 1.86 -5.90 38.48
C TRP A 284 1.82 -5.43 37.05
N TRP A 285 2.72 -4.53 36.64
CA TRP A 285 2.81 -4.08 35.28
C TRP A 285 3.11 -5.24 34.31
N GLN A 286 4.05 -6.11 34.67
CA GLN A 286 4.38 -7.31 33.88
C GLN A 286 3.18 -8.25 33.73
N ILE A 287 2.40 -8.46 34.79
CA ILE A 287 1.21 -9.30 34.75
C ILE A 287 0.17 -8.70 33.80
N ILE A 288 -0.08 -7.39 33.90
CA ILE A 288 -1.03 -6.68 33.03
C ILE A 288 -0.62 -6.81 31.55
N ILE A 289 0.64 -6.54 31.25
CA ILE A 289 1.15 -6.63 29.86
C ILE A 289 1.07 -8.07 29.35
N LYS A 290 1.46 -9.05 30.12
CA LYS A 290 1.36 -10.48 29.71
C LYS A 290 -0.11 -10.87 29.47
N ALA A 291 -1.01 -10.48 30.34
CA ALA A 291 -2.45 -10.75 30.15
C ALA A 291 -2.98 -10.07 28.88
N ALA A 292 -2.63 -8.80 28.64
CA ALA A 292 -3.00 -8.08 27.42
C ALA A 292 -2.44 -8.74 26.15
N CYS A 293 -1.19 -9.22 26.20
CA CYS A 293 -0.58 -9.97 25.08
C CYS A 293 -1.33 -11.28 24.77
N VAL A 294 -1.74 -12.03 25.81
CA VAL A 294 -2.51 -13.27 25.63
C VAL A 294 -3.89 -12.96 25.03
N VAL A 295 -4.58 -11.95 25.54
CA VAL A 295 -5.89 -11.54 25.01
C VAL A 295 -5.77 -11.11 23.54
N LEU A 296 -4.76 -10.30 23.21
CA LEU A 296 -4.52 -9.87 21.83
C LEU A 296 -4.25 -11.05 20.90
N LEU A 297 -3.41 -12.00 21.33
CA LEU A 297 -3.14 -13.22 20.56
C LEU A 297 -4.40 -14.04 20.32
N LEU A 298 -5.23 -14.24 21.37
CA LEU A 298 -6.47 -14.98 21.24
C LEU A 298 -7.46 -14.28 20.29
N LEU A 299 -7.60 -12.97 20.37
CA LEU A 299 -8.46 -12.19 19.47
C LEU A 299 -7.98 -12.31 18.02
N THR A 300 -6.67 -12.25 17.78
CA THR A 300 -6.10 -12.42 16.43
C THR A 300 -6.32 -13.82 15.90
N LEU A 301 -6.09 -14.86 16.69
CA LEU A 301 -6.36 -16.24 16.31
C LEU A 301 -7.86 -16.48 16.03
N PHE A 302 -8.75 -15.87 16.81
CA PHE A 302 -10.19 -15.93 16.59
C PHE A 302 -10.57 -15.27 15.25
N SER A 303 -10.04 -14.08 14.97
CA SER A 303 -10.28 -13.37 13.71
C SER A 303 -9.80 -14.19 12.49
N ILE A 304 -8.58 -14.75 12.56
CA ILE A 304 -8.04 -15.63 11.51
C ILE A 304 -8.91 -16.88 11.35
N GLY A 305 -9.36 -17.47 12.45
CA GLY A 305 -10.25 -18.64 12.45
C GLY A 305 -11.59 -18.33 11.79
N GLU A 306 -12.21 -17.20 12.10
CA GLU A 306 -13.47 -16.73 11.48
C GLU A 306 -13.30 -16.50 9.98
N ASP A 307 -12.23 -15.81 9.56
CA ASP A 307 -11.94 -15.56 8.15
C ASP A 307 -11.67 -16.87 7.39
N THR A 308 -10.95 -17.80 8.01
CA THR A 308 -10.68 -19.12 7.44
C THR A 308 -11.96 -19.92 7.29
N TYR A 309 -12.75 -20.03 8.36
CA TYR A 309 -14.01 -20.78 8.36
C TYR A 309 -15.00 -20.24 7.31
N THR A 310 -15.20 -18.93 7.30
CA THR A 310 -16.13 -18.28 6.36
C THR A 310 -15.67 -18.40 4.91
N THR A 311 -14.36 -18.34 4.66
CA THR A 311 -13.79 -18.47 3.31
C THR A 311 -13.88 -19.91 2.81
N LEU A 312 -13.57 -20.91 3.64
CA LEU A 312 -13.62 -22.32 3.25
C LEU A 312 -15.07 -22.79 3.06
N ARG A 313 -15.99 -22.46 3.97
CA ARG A 313 -17.39 -22.87 3.90
C ARG A 313 -18.12 -22.33 2.67
N ARG A 314 -17.80 -21.12 2.22
CA ARG A 314 -18.40 -20.52 1.01
C ARG A 314 -17.75 -20.99 -0.29
N ASN A 315 -16.55 -21.57 -0.21
CA ASN A 315 -15.86 -22.14 -1.35
C ASN A 315 -16.11 -23.65 -1.52
N GLU A 316 -16.95 -24.27 -0.68
CA GLU A 316 -17.43 -25.64 -0.92
C GLU A 316 -18.49 -25.62 -2.03
N PRO A 317 -18.33 -26.46 -3.08
CA PRO A 317 -19.35 -26.58 -4.12
C PRO A 317 -20.68 -27.00 -3.51
N ALA A 318 -21.76 -26.36 -3.93
CA ALA A 318 -23.16 -26.60 -3.44
C ALA A 318 -23.71 -28.02 -3.70
N GLY A 319 -22.84 -29.01 -3.87
CA GLY A 319 -23.17 -30.39 -4.26
C GLY A 319 -22.80 -31.51 -3.26
N SER A 320 -22.15 -31.22 -2.11
CA SER A 320 -21.76 -32.27 -1.15
C SER A 320 -22.73 -32.49 0.01
N GLY A 321 -23.89 -31.86 0.00
CA GLY A 321 -24.96 -32.12 0.93
C GLY A 321 -25.62 -33.47 0.58
N LYS A 322 -25.30 -34.53 1.33
CA LYS A 322 -26.07 -35.78 1.31
C LYS A 322 -27.55 -35.43 1.41
N ALA A 323 -28.32 -35.78 0.37
CA ALA A 323 -29.77 -35.79 0.45
C ALA A 323 -30.19 -36.61 1.66
N PRO A 324 -31.17 -36.16 2.49
CA PRO A 324 -31.73 -37.01 3.53
C PRO A 324 -32.37 -38.22 2.85
N ALA A 325 -31.92 -39.41 3.23
CA ALA A 325 -32.56 -40.65 2.85
C ALA A 325 -34.02 -40.63 3.38
N LEU A 326 -34.97 -40.72 2.43
CA LEU A 326 -36.38 -41.02 2.70
C LEU A 326 -36.52 -42.45 3.21
#